data_935a239859e0ce76de884546189d51b5
#
_entry.id   935a239859e0ce76de884546189d51b5
#
_cell.length_a   1.000
_cell.length_b   1.000
_cell.length_c   1.000
_cell.angle_alpha   90.00
_cell.angle_beta   90.00
_cell.angle_gamma   90.00
#
_symmetry.space_group_name_H-M   'P 1'
#
loop_
_entity.id
_entity.type
_entity.pdbx_description
1 polymer ?
#
loop_
_entity_poly.entity_id
_entity_poly.type
_entity_poly.pdbx_seq_one_letter_code
_entity_poly.pdbx_strand_id
1 'polypeptide(L)'
;MQKILIVEDDTNINNLLQEALSKAGYSCEQAFSGTEAKLLLNMQEHSYALVLLDLMLPGITGEAVLEEIRKKGNLPVIVLTAKDSLDEKVX
;
A
#
# COMPACT_ATOMS: atom_id res chain seq x y z
N MET A 1 0.14 16.72 -8.88
CA MET A 1 -1.01 15.93 -8.48
C MET A 1 -0.62 14.91 -7.45
N GLN A 2 -1.43 14.73 -6.44
CA GLN A 2 -1.13 13.78 -5.38
C GLN A 2 -1.31 12.37 -5.86
N LYS A 3 -0.30 11.57 -5.73
CA LYS A 3 -0.37 10.18 -6.14
C LYS A 3 -0.28 9.26 -4.93
N ILE A 4 -1.19 8.30 -4.86
CA ILE A 4 -1.27 7.36 -3.76
C ILE A 4 -0.96 5.97 -4.29
N LEU A 5 -0.08 5.26 -3.60
CA LEU A 5 0.22 3.88 -3.94
C LEU A 5 -0.60 2.98 -3.02
N ILE A 6 -1.35 2.06 -3.62
CA ILE A 6 -2.15 1.10 -2.87
C ILE A 6 -1.50 -0.26 -3.00
N VAL A 7 -1.11 -0.85 -1.87
CA VAL A 7 -0.45 -2.15 -1.87
C VAL A 7 -1.37 -3.14 -1.16
N GLU A 8 -2.08 -3.94 -1.95
CA GLU A 8 -3.08 -4.85 -1.44
C GLU A 8 -3.24 -6.00 -2.43
N ASP A 9 -3.09 -7.23 -1.97
CA ASP A 9 -3.16 -8.36 -2.89
C ASP A 9 -4.59 -8.78 -3.23
N ASP A 10 -5.56 -8.43 -2.41
CA ASP A 10 -6.94 -8.74 -2.72
C ASP A 10 -7.42 -7.79 -3.80
N THR A 11 -7.75 -8.34 -4.96
CA THR A 11 -8.11 -7.51 -6.10
C THR A 11 -9.33 -6.66 -5.83
N ASN A 12 -10.32 -7.23 -5.16
CA ASN A 12 -11.55 -6.49 -4.90
C ASN A 12 -11.30 -5.34 -3.95
N ILE A 13 -10.53 -5.57 -2.92
CA ILE A 13 -10.25 -4.51 -1.96
C ILE A 13 -9.41 -3.42 -2.60
N ASN A 14 -8.39 -3.84 -3.36
CA ASN A 14 -7.54 -2.86 -4.01
C ASN A 14 -8.35 -1.99 -4.95
N ASN A 15 -9.23 -2.61 -5.75
CA ASN A 15 -10.05 -1.85 -6.68
C ASN A 15 -11.03 -0.93 -5.97
N LEU A 16 -11.59 -1.38 -4.85
CA LEU A 16 -12.47 -0.52 -4.08
C LEU A 16 -11.75 0.72 -3.58
N LEU A 17 -10.56 0.52 -3.05
CA LEU A 17 -9.79 1.65 -2.57
C LEU A 17 -9.44 2.60 -3.69
N GLN A 18 -9.02 2.05 -4.80
CA GLN A 18 -8.65 2.88 -5.94
C GLN A 18 -9.84 3.70 -6.43
N GLU A 19 -10.99 3.06 -6.51
CA GLU A 19 -12.17 3.75 -6.98
C GLU A 19 -12.58 4.87 -6.02
N ALA A 20 -12.58 4.59 -4.73
CA ALA A 20 -12.98 5.58 -3.75
C ALA A 20 -12.05 6.78 -3.75
N LEU A 21 -10.76 6.51 -3.81
CA LEU A 21 -9.79 7.60 -3.79
C LEU A 21 -9.80 8.39 -5.08
N SER A 22 -10.02 7.72 -6.19
CA SER A 22 -10.13 8.43 -7.47
C SER A 22 -11.31 9.38 -7.47
N LYS A 23 -12.42 8.94 -6.91
CA LYS A 23 -13.59 9.81 -6.82
C LYS A 23 -13.31 11.02 -5.94
N ALA A 24 -12.44 10.87 -4.97
CA ALA A 24 -12.09 11.98 -4.09
C ALA A 24 -11.06 12.92 -4.72
N GLY A 25 -10.59 12.61 -5.92
CA GLY A 25 -9.70 13.49 -6.62
C GLY A 25 -8.24 13.10 -6.59
N TYR A 26 -7.90 11.93 -6.08
CA TYR A 26 -6.52 11.49 -6.02
C TYR A 26 -6.19 10.60 -7.20
N SER A 27 -4.93 10.65 -7.59
CA SER A 27 -4.41 9.73 -8.58
C SER A 27 -3.85 8.52 -7.86
N CYS A 28 -4.25 7.31 -8.29
CA CYS A 28 -3.86 6.11 -7.56
C CYS A 28 -3.12 5.16 -8.47
N GLU A 29 -2.14 4.50 -7.89
CA GLU A 29 -1.43 3.42 -8.55
C GLU A 29 -1.60 2.18 -7.70
N GLN A 30 -1.82 1.04 -8.33
CA GLN A 30 -2.13 -0.18 -7.62
C GLN A 30 -0.98 -1.17 -7.71
N ALA A 31 -0.60 -1.72 -6.58
CA ALA A 31 0.33 -2.83 -6.51
C ALA A 31 -0.40 -3.99 -5.85
N PHE A 32 -0.34 -5.16 -6.46
CA PHE A 32 -1.07 -6.31 -5.96
C PHE A 32 -0.16 -7.31 -5.25
N SER A 33 1.07 -6.92 -5.04
CA SER A 33 2.04 -7.75 -4.32
C SER A 33 3.14 -6.86 -3.79
N GLY A 34 3.89 -7.41 -2.84
CA GLY A 34 5.02 -6.68 -2.31
C GLY A 34 6.10 -6.46 -3.35
N THR A 35 6.30 -7.45 -4.21
CA THR A 35 7.29 -7.31 -5.28
C THR A 35 6.92 -6.17 -6.20
N GLU A 36 5.67 -6.11 -6.59
CA GLU A 36 5.21 -5.04 -7.47
C GLU A 36 5.37 -3.68 -6.79
N ALA A 37 5.05 -3.62 -5.50
CA ALA A 37 5.21 -2.38 -4.76
C ALA A 37 6.66 -1.92 -4.75
N LYS A 38 7.58 -2.85 -4.53
CA LYS A 38 8.99 -2.48 -4.50
C LYS A 38 9.46 -1.96 -5.86
N LEU A 39 8.99 -2.59 -6.92
CA LEU A 39 9.33 -2.12 -8.25
C LEU A 39 8.85 -0.69 -8.48
N LEU A 40 7.60 -0.43 -8.09
CA LEU A 40 7.05 0.91 -8.30
C LEU A 40 7.76 1.94 -7.45
N LEU A 41 8.09 1.59 -6.22
CA LEU A 41 8.77 2.52 -5.33
C LEU A 41 10.16 2.85 -5.82
N ASN A 42 10.78 1.97 -6.57
CA ASN A 42 12.13 2.19 -7.06
C ASN A 42 12.21 2.89 -8.40
N MET A 43 11.07 3.14 -9.03
CA MET A 43 11.07 3.88 -10.28
C MET A 43 11.19 5.36 -9.98
N GLN A 44 12.15 5.99 -10.64
CA GLN A 44 12.48 7.36 -10.28
C GLN A 44 11.43 8.38 -10.61
N GLU A 45 10.68 8.12 -11.66
CA GLU A 45 9.67 9.09 -12.04
C GLU A 45 8.44 9.01 -11.16
N HIS A 46 8.37 8.04 -10.26
CA HIS A 46 7.23 7.94 -9.37
C HIS A 46 7.51 8.67 -8.08
N SER A 47 6.56 9.46 -7.70
CA SER A 47 6.66 10.24 -6.49
C SER A 47 5.32 10.16 -5.79
N TYR A 48 5.26 9.40 -4.72
CA TYR A 48 4.00 9.17 -4.03
C TYR A 48 3.86 10.08 -2.84
N ALA A 49 2.64 10.53 -2.61
CA ALA A 49 2.33 11.34 -1.44
C ALA A 49 1.95 10.48 -0.25
N LEU A 50 1.53 9.24 -0.51
CA LEU A 50 1.00 8.38 0.53
C LEU A 50 1.00 6.95 0.04
N VAL A 51 1.22 6.00 0.94
CA VAL A 51 1.09 4.59 0.62
C VAL A 51 0.05 3.97 1.55
N LEU A 52 -0.89 3.24 0.98
CA LEU A 52 -1.80 2.39 1.74
C LEU A 52 -1.24 0.99 1.64
N LEU A 53 -0.90 0.40 2.76
CA LEU A 53 -0.12 -0.82 2.77
C LEU A 53 -0.79 -1.89 3.63
N ASP A 54 -1.08 -3.02 3.01
CA ASP A 54 -1.57 -4.19 3.74
C ASP A 54 -0.36 -4.98 4.20
N LEU A 55 -0.26 -5.22 5.49
CA LEU A 55 0.85 -5.99 6.02
C LEU A 55 0.71 -7.49 5.80
N MET A 56 -0.48 -7.93 5.44
CA MET A 56 -0.77 -9.35 5.26
C MET A 56 -0.58 -9.80 3.82
N LEU A 57 0.56 -9.47 3.25
CA LEU A 57 0.83 -9.84 1.86
C LEU A 57 1.50 -11.21 1.79
N PRO A 58 1.16 -12.00 0.78
CA PRO A 58 1.91 -13.23 0.56
C PRO A 58 3.28 -12.92 -0.04
N GLY A 59 4.22 -13.81 0.15
CA GLY A 59 5.56 -13.60 -0.38
C GLY A 59 6.29 -12.53 0.38
N ILE A 60 6.63 -11.45 -0.28
CA ILE A 60 7.28 -10.33 0.38
C ILE A 60 6.27 -9.68 1.32
N THR A 61 6.60 -9.64 2.59
CA THR A 61 5.66 -9.15 3.59
C THR A 61 5.48 -7.65 3.50
N GLY A 62 4.38 -7.18 4.09
CA GLY A 62 4.16 -5.76 4.18
C GLY A 62 5.22 -5.06 5.00
N GLU A 63 5.74 -5.75 6.03
CA GLU A 63 6.82 -5.17 6.81
C GLU A 63 8.05 -4.93 5.96
N ALA A 64 8.35 -5.85 5.05
CA ALA A 64 9.50 -5.66 4.18
C ALA A 64 9.29 -4.47 3.24
N VAL A 65 8.07 -4.30 2.77
CA VAL A 65 7.76 -3.14 1.93
C VAL A 65 7.91 -1.86 2.75
N LEU A 66 7.44 -1.87 3.97
CA LEU A 66 7.57 -0.70 4.84
C LEU A 66 9.03 -0.33 5.05
N GLU A 67 9.88 -1.34 5.24
CA GLU A 67 11.30 -1.08 5.39
C GLU A 67 11.86 -0.39 4.15
N GLU A 68 11.45 -0.87 3.00
CA GLU A 68 11.91 -0.28 1.75
C GLU A 68 11.49 1.18 1.66
N ILE A 69 10.26 1.47 2.07
CA ILE A 69 9.75 2.83 2.05
C ILE A 69 10.58 3.71 2.97
N ARG A 70 10.90 3.22 4.16
CA ARG A 70 11.63 4.02 5.14
C ARG A 70 13.05 4.31 4.69
N LYS A 71 13.64 3.42 3.90
CA LYS A 71 14.96 3.69 3.37
C LYS A 71 14.95 4.90 2.43
N LYS A 72 13.82 5.17 1.83
CA LYS A 72 13.74 6.23 0.83
C LYS A 72 13.32 7.56 1.43
N GLY A 73 12.92 7.59 2.68
CA GLY A 73 12.57 8.85 3.30
C GLY A 73 11.34 8.74 4.18
N ASN A 74 10.63 9.84 4.30
CA ASN A 74 9.52 9.96 5.25
C ASN A 74 8.16 9.86 4.59
N LEU A 75 8.04 9.07 3.57
CA LEU A 75 6.77 8.90 2.89
C LEU A 75 5.71 8.40 3.87
N PRO A 76 4.56 9.07 3.99
CA PRO A 76 3.52 8.61 4.91
C PRO A 76 2.93 7.29 4.49
N VAL A 77 2.64 6.44 5.45
CA VAL A 77 2.08 5.12 5.21
C VAL A 77 0.90 4.90 6.14
N ILE A 78 -0.20 4.46 5.58
CA ILE A 78 -1.34 4.01 6.36
C ILE A 78 -1.44 2.50 6.23
N VAL A 79 -1.46 1.80 7.35
CA VAL A 79 -1.43 0.35 7.36
C VAL A 79 -2.85 -0.20 7.39
N LEU A 80 -3.10 -1.19 6.54
CA LEU A 80 -4.43 -1.77 6.36
C LEU A 80 -4.46 -3.20 6.88
N THR A 81 -4.32 -3.39 8.15
CA THR A 81 -4.22 -4.74 8.63
C THR A 81 -5.15 -5.02 9.80
N ALA A 82 -6.28 -4.40 9.75
CA ALA A 82 -7.19 -4.42 10.88
C ALA A 82 -7.75 -5.79 11.20
N LYS A 83 -7.98 -6.60 10.20
CA LYS A 83 -8.63 -7.87 10.47
C LYS A 83 -7.81 -8.76 11.38
N ASP A 84 -6.52 -8.68 11.26
CA ASP A 84 -5.65 -9.47 12.12
C ASP A 84 -5.72 -8.99 13.55
N SER A 85 -5.74 -7.71 13.69
CA SER A 85 -5.87 -7.14 15.03
C SER A 85 -7.13 -7.59 15.71
N LEU A 86 -8.21 -7.63 14.95
CA LEU A 86 -9.47 -8.06 15.50
C LEU A 86 -9.41 -9.48 15.99
N ASP A 87 -8.82 -10.35 15.21
CA ASP A 87 -8.70 -11.74 15.61
C ASP A 87 -7.92 -11.87 16.89
N GLU A 88 -6.86 -11.13 17.01
CA GLU A 88 -6.06 -11.19 18.21
C GLU A 88 -6.79 -10.70 19.42
N LYS A 89 -7.58 -9.68 19.23
CA LYS A 89 -8.35 -9.17 20.34
C LYS A 89 -9.33 -10.19 20.86
N VAL A 90 -9.89 -10.95 20.01
CA VAL A 90 -10.82 -11.98 20.44
C VAL A 90 -10.11 -12.98 21.32
N UNK A 91 -9.13 -13.12 20.85
CA UNK A 91 -8.52 -13.95 21.50
C UNK A 91 -8.48 -13.74 22.34
#